data_6a925446c2e9eac334685100f0b64dbc
#
_entry.id   6a925446c2e9eac334685100f0b64dbc
#
_cell.length_a   1.000
_cell.length_b   1.000
_cell.length_c   1.000
_cell.angle_alpha   90.00
_cell.angle_beta   90.00
_cell.angle_gamma   90.00
#
_symmetry.space_group_name_H-M   'P 1'
#
loop_
_entity.id
_entity.type
_entity.pdbx_description
1 polymer ?
#
loop_
_entity_poly.entity_id
_entity_poly.type
_entity_poly.pdbx_seq_one_letter_code
_entity_poly.pdbx_strand_id
1 'polypeptide(L)'
;GVYTNPAGVVFMPEGFHLGLNWQYAHQTRTITSANPVFALGRKNNGATVKQFEGVADAPIIPSIQAAYNRGNYSFQFNFSVPGGGGKCEFADGLGSFESVVGTIAHQLNPLGAEGYDMDGYMQGRQYYFGVQLGTAYKVNDDFSIYGGLRLLYGDATYKAKISNIQVKMAGNGYVDFGSFLSTATATVDAGLTQVNAGIQQLEEAGATALPQYQELLAKKAQLEGSRASMDALQKYSQGVNLLCNQTSLGIAPVVGVDYRFGRLNLAAKYEFKTQLRMKNESTVNEASEIPAVNKFRDGEEVNEDQPAQLAVGAEWNPVDPLRVNLGWHYYFDKAAKQYNDKQK
;
A
#
# COMPACT_ATOMS: atom_id res chain seq x y z
N GLY A 1 -26.73 -0.53 -17.49
CA GLY A 1 -26.37 -1.56 -18.44
C GLY A 1 -25.85 -2.82 -17.76
N VAL A 2 -25.11 -3.63 -18.48
CA VAL A 2 -24.62 -4.95 -18.05
C VAL A 2 -23.87 -4.94 -16.71
N TYR A 3 -23.14 -3.88 -16.41
CA TYR A 3 -22.38 -3.77 -15.16
C TYR A 3 -23.27 -3.40 -13.97
N THR A 4 -24.12 -2.40 -14.11
CA THR A 4 -24.86 -1.78 -12.97
C THR A 4 -26.22 -2.46 -12.71
N ASN A 5 -26.98 -2.76 -13.76
CA ASN A 5 -28.28 -3.41 -13.70
C ASN A 5 -28.38 -4.51 -14.79
N PRO A 6 -27.71 -5.65 -14.60
CA PRO A 6 -27.70 -6.70 -15.62
C PRO A 6 -29.09 -7.36 -15.82
N ALA A 7 -29.93 -7.42 -14.80
CA ALA A 7 -31.28 -7.97 -14.92
C ALA A 7 -32.16 -7.13 -15.87
N GLY A 8 -32.05 -5.81 -15.82
CA GLY A 8 -32.85 -4.92 -16.65
C GLY A 8 -32.49 -4.95 -18.15
N VAL A 9 -31.33 -5.50 -18.52
CA VAL A 9 -30.87 -5.54 -19.93
C VAL A 9 -31.78 -6.40 -20.82
N VAL A 10 -32.41 -7.44 -20.27
CA VAL A 10 -33.32 -8.30 -21.04
C VAL A 10 -34.55 -7.57 -21.57
N PHE A 11 -34.89 -6.42 -21.03
CA PHE A 11 -36.00 -5.58 -21.48
C PHE A 11 -35.63 -4.62 -22.63
N MET A 12 -34.36 -4.57 -23.04
CA MET A 12 -33.96 -3.87 -24.25
C MET A 12 -34.46 -4.62 -25.49
N PRO A 13 -34.54 -3.97 -26.68
CA PRO A 13 -34.95 -4.63 -27.91
C PRO A 13 -34.18 -5.91 -28.21
N GLU A 14 -34.77 -6.81 -28.98
CA GLU A 14 -34.07 -8.01 -29.47
C GLU A 14 -32.86 -7.64 -30.33
N GLY A 15 -31.84 -8.49 -30.30
CA GLY A 15 -30.62 -8.34 -31.06
C GLY A 15 -29.38 -8.07 -30.23
N PHE A 16 -28.35 -7.62 -30.93
CA PHE A 16 -27.04 -7.36 -30.33
C PHE A 16 -26.90 -5.91 -29.87
N HIS A 17 -26.42 -5.71 -28.67
CA HIS A 17 -26.13 -4.41 -28.05
C HIS A 17 -24.67 -4.33 -27.65
N LEU A 18 -24.00 -3.23 -27.99
CA LEU A 18 -22.61 -2.96 -27.64
C LEU A 18 -22.48 -1.56 -27.03
N GLY A 19 -21.85 -1.48 -25.89
CA GLY A 19 -21.47 -0.23 -25.23
C GLY A 19 -19.97 -0.19 -24.97
N LEU A 20 -19.32 0.88 -25.41
CA LEU A 20 -17.91 1.15 -25.19
C LEU A 20 -17.79 2.45 -24.40
N ASN A 21 -17.06 2.42 -23.29
CA ASN A 21 -16.79 3.59 -22.49
C ASN A 21 -15.32 3.62 -22.11
N TRP A 22 -14.82 4.80 -21.95
CA TRP A 22 -13.52 5.03 -21.37
C TRP A 22 -13.58 6.21 -20.40
N GLN A 23 -12.69 6.21 -19.42
CA GLN A 23 -12.51 7.34 -18.52
C GLN A 23 -11.02 7.67 -18.40
N TYR A 24 -10.73 8.94 -18.21
CA TYR A 24 -9.43 9.44 -17.79
C TYR A 24 -9.57 9.96 -16.37
N ALA A 25 -8.65 9.58 -15.49
CA ALA A 25 -8.61 10.08 -14.12
C ALA A 25 -7.20 10.61 -13.81
N HIS A 26 -7.16 11.84 -13.34
CA HIS A 26 -5.97 12.50 -12.81
C HIS A 26 -6.28 13.01 -11.41
N GLN A 27 -5.41 12.72 -10.45
CA GLN A 27 -5.54 13.13 -9.07
C GLN A 27 -4.21 13.58 -8.51
N THR A 28 -4.20 14.71 -7.80
CA THR A 28 -3.10 15.08 -6.91
C THR A 28 -3.51 14.77 -5.48
N ARG A 29 -2.62 14.13 -4.72
CA ARG A 29 -2.81 13.78 -3.31
C ARG A 29 -1.75 14.45 -2.49
N THR A 30 -2.15 15.31 -1.56
CA THR A 30 -1.24 15.94 -0.61
C THR A 30 -1.38 15.26 0.74
N ILE A 31 -0.28 14.68 1.24
CA ILE A 31 -0.21 14.07 2.57
C ILE A 31 0.56 15.04 3.46
N THR A 32 -0.12 15.62 4.45
CA THR A 32 0.53 16.45 5.47
C THR A 32 0.93 15.58 6.64
N SER A 33 2.22 15.51 6.91
CA SER A 33 2.79 14.74 8.03
C SER A 33 3.42 15.68 9.04
N ALA A 34 3.17 15.42 10.33
CA ALA A 34 3.75 16.16 11.44
C ALA A 34 4.64 15.23 12.28
N ASN A 35 5.92 15.56 12.42
CA ASN A 35 6.84 14.84 13.27
C ASN A 35 7.96 15.79 13.74
N PRO A 36 8.26 15.87 15.04
CA PRO A 36 9.34 16.73 15.56
C PRO A 36 10.70 16.47 14.89
N VAL A 37 11.00 15.22 14.52
CA VAL A 37 12.28 14.86 13.89
C VAL A 37 12.48 15.45 12.50
N PHE A 38 11.40 15.92 11.83
CA PHE A 38 11.52 16.61 10.55
C PHE A 38 12.33 17.90 10.65
N ALA A 39 12.31 18.56 11.83
CA ALA A 39 13.11 19.77 12.07
C ALA A 39 14.61 19.54 11.89
N LEU A 40 15.08 18.30 12.02
CA LEU A 40 16.50 17.92 11.83
C LEU A 40 16.86 17.72 10.35
N GLY A 41 15.87 17.63 9.46
CA GLY A 41 16.07 17.39 8.03
C GLY A 41 16.67 18.62 7.31
N ARG A 42 17.73 18.40 6.54
CA ARG A 42 18.40 19.45 5.77
C ARG A 42 17.46 20.27 4.89
N LYS A 43 16.51 19.56 4.25
CA LYS A 43 15.57 20.13 3.28
C LYS A 43 14.34 20.77 3.95
N ASN A 44 14.19 20.64 5.27
CA ASN A 44 12.97 21.03 5.98
C ASN A 44 13.06 22.39 6.68
N ASN A 45 14.22 23.03 6.70
CA ASN A 45 14.43 24.38 7.29
C ASN A 45 13.89 24.51 8.72
N GLY A 46 14.02 23.47 9.56
CA GLY A 46 13.53 23.45 10.92
C GLY A 46 12.03 23.21 11.08
N ALA A 47 11.28 22.95 9.99
CA ALA A 47 9.86 22.67 10.06
C ALA A 47 9.59 21.24 10.60
N THR A 48 8.60 21.14 11.49
CA THR A 48 8.12 19.87 12.04
C THR A 48 6.92 19.29 11.26
N VAL A 49 6.40 20.07 10.31
CA VAL A 49 5.28 19.70 9.44
C VAL A 49 5.76 19.78 7.99
N LYS A 50 5.49 18.73 7.22
CA LYS A 50 5.87 18.64 5.82
C LYS A 50 4.73 18.08 4.98
N GLN A 51 4.61 18.55 3.76
CA GLN A 51 3.69 18.06 2.75
C GLN A 51 4.44 17.19 1.75
N PHE A 52 3.84 16.05 1.42
CA PHE A 52 4.29 15.13 0.38
C PHE A 52 3.22 15.09 -0.70
N GLU A 53 3.59 15.42 -1.91
CA GLU A 53 2.66 15.44 -3.03
C GLU A 53 2.79 14.16 -3.84
N GLY A 54 1.64 13.51 -4.05
CA GLY A 54 1.52 12.33 -4.88
C GLY A 54 0.65 12.62 -6.09
N VAL A 55 1.12 12.25 -7.27
CA VAL A 55 0.37 12.34 -8.51
C VAL A 55 -0.13 10.95 -8.90
N ALA A 56 -1.43 10.83 -9.14
CA ALA A 56 -2.07 9.60 -9.58
C ALA A 56 -2.72 9.80 -10.96
N ASP A 57 -2.27 9.02 -11.92
CA ASP A 57 -2.76 9.02 -13.29
C ASP A 57 -3.30 7.64 -13.68
N ALA A 58 -4.51 7.64 -14.24
CA ALA A 58 -5.11 6.51 -14.93
C ALA A 58 -5.60 6.98 -16.30
N PRO A 59 -4.74 6.93 -17.33
CA PRO A 59 -5.03 7.56 -18.63
C PRO A 59 -6.17 6.88 -19.40
N ILE A 60 -6.37 5.59 -19.17
CA ILE A 60 -7.45 4.83 -19.81
C ILE A 60 -8.04 3.86 -18.80
N ILE A 61 -9.31 4.08 -18.45
CA ILE A 61 -10.12 3.15 -17.67
C ILE A 61 -11.24 2.64 -18.59
N PRO A 62 -11.04 1.50 -19.27
CA PRO A 62 -11.97 1.02 -20.28
C PRO A 62 -13.15 0.28 -19.65
N SER A 63 -14.31 0.33 -20.35
CA SER A 63 -15.43 -0.56 -20.08
C SER A 63 -16.07 -0.97 -21.41
N ILE A 64 -16.22 -2.28 -21.59
CA ILE A 64 -16.87 -2.90 -22.74
C ILE A 64 -18.06 -3.69 -22.23
N GLN A 65 -19.24 -3.38 -22.71
CA GLN A 65 -20.47 -4.07 -22.35
C GLN A 65 -21.14 -4.58 -23.61
N ALA A 66 -21.45 -5.86 -23.66
CA ALA A 66 -22.18 -6.45 -24.76
C ALA A 66 -23.37 -7.29 -24.24
N ALA A 67 -24.46 -7.30 -24.97
CA ALA A 67 -25.60 -8.15 -24.68
C ALA A 67 -26.22 -8.63 -25.99
N TYR A 68 -26.73 -9.85 -25.98
CA TYR A 68 -27.55 -10.41 -27.05
C TYR A 68 -28.88 -10.85 -26.48
N ASN A 69 -29.94 -10.14 -26.88
CA ASN A 69 -31.29 -10.37 -26.41
C ASN A 69 -32.06 -11.20 -27.44
N ARG A 70 -32.66 -12.31 -26.98
CA ARG A 70 -33.51 -13.17 -27.81
C ARG A 70 -34.62 -13.79 -26.95
N GLY A 71 -35.87 -13.48 -27.29
CA GLY A 71 -37.06 -13.92 -26.55
C GLY A 71 -36.97 -13.47 -25.10
N ASN A 72 -37.02 -14.40 -24.15
CA ASN A 72 -36.95 -14.11 -22.72
C ASN A 72 -35.52 -14.09 -22.16
N TYR A 73 -34.49 -14.21 -22.98
CA TYR A 73 -33.11 -14.32 -22.54
C TYR A 73 -32.24 -13.15 -23.00
N SER A 74 -31.30 -12.75 -22.15
CA SER A 74 -30.23 -11.83 -22.47
C SER A 74 -28.89 -12.44 -22.05
N PHE A 75 -28.04 -12.77 -23.03
CA PHE A 75 -26.67 -13.23 -22.79
C PHE A 75 -25.76 -12.00 -22.74
N GLN A 76 -24.96 -11.91 -21.66
CA GLN A 76 -24.26 -10.66 -21.33
C GLN A 76 -22.77 -10.88 -21.08
N PHE A 77 -22.00 -9.94 -21.58
CA PHE A 77 -20.56 -9.82 -21.35
C PHE A 77 -20.25 -8.41 -20.85
N ASN A 78 -19.37 -8.31 -19.84
CA ASN A 78 -18.78 -7.06 -19.45
C ASN A 78 -17.29 -7.24 -19.17
N PHE A 79 -16.49 -6.32 -19.69
CA PHE A 79 -15.12 -6.06 -19.27
C PHE A 79 -15.03 -4.67 -18.67
N SER A 80 -14.45 -4.55 -17.49
CA SER A 80 -14.30 -3.26 -16.81
C SER A 80 -13.13 -3.30 -15.84
N VAL A 81 -12.77 -2.13 -15.33
CA VAL A 81 -11.82 -1.95 -14.23
C VAL A 81 -12.62 -1.55 -12.98
N PRO A 82 -13.13 -2.52 -12.20
CA PRO A 82 -14.02 -2.22 -11.07
C PRO A 82 -13.30 -1.64 -9.87
N GLY A 83 -11.97 -1.63 -9.84
CA GLY A 83 -11.19 -1.13 -8.72
C GLY A 83 -9.74 -0.90 -9.07
N GLY A 84 -9.02 -0.41 -8.08
CA GLY A 84 -7.63 -0.01 -8.17
C GLY A 84 -7.48 1.51 -8.12
N GLY A 85 -6.28 1.98 -7.80
CA GLY A 85 -5.96 3.41 -7.65
C GLY A 85 -5.19 4.02 -8.81
N GLY A 86 -5.03 3.27 -9.92
CA GLY A 86 -4.12 3.69 -10.98
C GLY A 86 -2.65 3.64 -10.50
N LYS A 87 -1.81 4.45 -11.13
CA LYS A 87 -0.44 4.70 -10.69
C LYS A 87 -0.44 5.96 -9.82
N CYS A 88 0.06 5.87 -8.59
CA CYS A 88 0.31 7.03 -7.73
C CYS A 88 1.80 7.09 -7.41
N GLU A 89 2.42 8.26 -7.59
CA GLU A 89 3.85 8.48 -7.44
C GLU A 89 4.11 9.66 -6.50
N PHE A 90 4.93 9.43 -5.49
CA PHE A 90 5.46 10.42 -4.56
C PHE A 90 6.97 10.55 -4.82
N ALA A 91 7.37 11.57 -5.55
CA ALA A 91 8.76 11.76 -5.98
C ALA A 91 9.71 12.02 -4.81
N ASP A 92 9.22 12.64 -3.74
CA ASP A 92 9.98 12.94 -2.52
C ASP A 92 9.73 11.92 -1.39
N GLY A 93 9.14 10.76 -1.70
CA GLY A 93 8.79 9.72 -0.73
C GLY A 93 7.60 10.09 0.14
N LEU A 94 7.62 9.59 1.38
CA LEU A 94 6.53 9.76 2.36
C LEU A 94 7.10 10.17 3.72
N GLY A 95 6.26 10.81 4.54
CA GLY A 95 6.61 11.19 5.91
C GLY A 95 6.98 10.00 6.80
N SER A 96 6.44 8.82 6.55
CA SER A 96 6.84 7.58 7.22
C SER A 96 8.29 7.19 6.94
N PHE A 97 8.79 7.41 5.71
CA PHE A 97 10.18 7.13 5.34
C PHE A 97 11.13 8.10 6.03
N GLU A 98 10.78 9.38 5.93
CA GLU A 98 11.59 10.44 6.53
C GLU A 98 11.61 10.37 8.06
N SER A 99 10.49 9.96 8.69
CA SER A 99 10.42 9.73 10.14
C SER A 99 11.42 8.68 10.63
N VAL A 100 11.64 7.62 9.86
CA VAL A 100 12.63 6.57 10.21
C VAL A 100 14.03 7.18 10.26
N VAL A 101 14.44 7.86 9.20
CA VAL A 101 15.79 8.47 9.12
C VAL A 101 15.96 9.58 10.15
N GLY A 102 14.94 10.42 10.33
CA GLY A 102 14.96 11.47 11.34
C GLY A 102 15.05 10.94 12.78
N THR A 103 14.39 9.81 13.06
CA THR A 103 14.48 9.15 14.36
C THR A 103 15.90 8.61 14.60
N ILE A 104 16.52 8.01 13.59
CA ILE A 104 17.93 7.56 13.68
C ILE A 104 18.84 8.74 13.98
N ALA A 105 18.73 9.85 13.24
CA ALA A 105 19.51 11.04 13.50
C ALA A 105 19.32 11.59 14.91
N HIS A 106 18.07 11.59 15.40
CA HIS A 106 17.76 12.01 16.77
C HIS A 106 18.41 11.09 17.82
N GLN A 107 18.41 9.78 17.62
CA GLN A 107 19.07 8.83 18.50
C GLN A 107 20.60 9.02 18.55
N LEU A 108 21.17 9.55 17.49
CA LEU A 108 22.61 9.84 17.39
C LEU A 108 22.99 11.24 17.95
N ASN A 109 22.03 12.04 18.43
CA ASN A 109 22.32 13.35 19.03
C ASN A 109 23.39 13.27 20.17
N PRO A 110 23.38 12.28 21.08
CA PRO A 110 24.41 12.16 22.11
C PRO A 110 25.82 11.91 21.54
N LEU A 111 25.94 11.47 20.29
CA LEU A 111 27.19 11.28 19.57
C LEU A 111 27.56 12.48 18.69
N GLY A 112 26.81 13.59 18.78
CA GLY A 112 27.06 14.83 18.05
C GLY A 112 26.34 14.94 16.71
N ALA A 113 25.35 14.12 16.44
CA ALA A 113 24.50 14.28 15.27
C ALA A 113 23.55 15.49 15.46
N GLU A 114 23.50 16.39 14.48
CA GLU A 114 22.69 17.61 14.50
C GLU A 114 21.56 17.59 13.47
N GLY A 115 21.58 16.65 12.53
CA GLY A 115 20.60 16.59 11.45
C GLY A 115 20.82 15.41 10.50
N TYR A 116 19.98 15.35 9.47
CA TYR A 116 20.05 14.33 8.42
C TYR A 116 19.73 14.91 7.04
N ASP A 117 20.14 14.18 6.01
CA ASP A 117 19.65 14.31 4.64
C ASP A 117 19.35 12.93 4.08
N MET A 118 18.38 12.85 3.17
CA MET A 118 17.99 11.62 2.50
C MET A 118 17.25 11.90 1.20
N ASP A 119 17.21 10.91 0.31
CA ASP A 119 16.32 10.88 -0.82
C ASP A 119 15.27 9.78 -0.60
N GLY A 120 14.00 10.14 -0.80
CA GLY A 120 12.87 9.25 -0.72
C GLY A 120 12.14 9.15 -2.05
N TYR A 121 11.57 7.98 -2.36
CA TYR A 121 10.69 7.76 -3.50
C TYR A 121 9.69 6.67 -3.18
N MET A 122 8.42 6.87 -3.60
CA MET A 122 7.40 5.85 -3.48
C MET A 122 6.47 5.87 -4.68
N GLN A 123 6.20 4.69 -5.24
CA GLN A 123 5.19 4.49 -6.28
C GLN A 123 4.34 3.28 -5.92
N GLY A 124 3.02 3.45 -6.02
CA GLY A 124 2.06 2.35 -6.01
C GLY A 124 1.25 2.37 -7.31
N ARG A 125 1.09 1.21 -7.93
CA ARG A 125 0.18 1.00 -9.05
C ARG A 125 -0.69 -0.20 -8.72
N GLN A 126 -2.00 -0.07 -8.89
CA GLN A 126 -2.92 -1.16 -8.64
C GLN A 126 -4.11 -1.07 -9.59
N TYR A 127 -4.40 -2.19 -10.26
CA TYR A 127 -5.56 -2.36 -11.14
C TYR A 127 -6.25 -3.69 -10.85
N TYR A 128 -7.56 -3.67 -10.93
CA TYR A 128 -8.38 -4.88 -10.95
C TYR A 128 -9.15 -4.91 -12.25
N PHE A 129 -8.89 -5.92 -13.08
CA PHE A 129 -9.56 -6.14 -14.36
C PHE A 129 -10.66 -7.18 -14.17
N GLY A 130 -11.91 -6.81 -14.44
CA GLY A 130 -13.07 -7.67 -14.26
C GLY A 130 -13.66 -8.11 -15.59
N VAL A 131 -13.80 -9.43 -15.78
CA VAL A 131 -14.57 -10.03 -16.87
C VAL A 131 -15.82 -10.66 -16.28
N GLN A 132 -17.00 -10.20 -16.66
CA GLN A 132 -18.27 -10.75 -16.19
C GLN A 132 -19.04 -11.37 -17.36
N LEU A 133 -19.51 -12.59 -17.15
CA LEU A 133 -20.40 -13.31 -18.04
C LEU A 133 -21.66 -13.69 -17.27
N GLY A 134 -22.82 -13.58 -17.91
CA GLY A 134 -24.07 -13.98 -17.28
C GLY A 134 -25.27 -13.91 -18.20
N THR A 135 -26.38 -14.31 -17.65
CA THR A 135 -27.65 -14.35 -18.39
C THR A 135 -28.77 -13.75 -17.54
N ALA A 136 -29.55 -12.86 -18.14
CA ALA A 136 -30.84 -12.44 -17.58
C ALA A 136 -31.97 -13.23 -18.21
N TYR A 137 -32.99 -13.51 -17.42
CA TYR A 137 -34.23 -14.15 -17.83
C TYR A 137 -35.42 -13.26 -17.48
N LYS A 138 -36.21 -12.95 -18.48
CA LYS A 138 -37.47 -12.22 -18.37
C LYS A 138 -38.55 -13.21 -17.91
N VAL A 139 -38.91 -13.13 -16.61
CA VAL A 139 -39.93 -14.00 -16.01
C VAL A 139 -41.33 -13.63 -16.53
N ASN A 140 -41.60 -12.34 -16.64
CA ASN A 140 -42.79 -11.75 -17.24
C ASN A 140 -42.42 -10.34 -17.78
N ASP A 141 -43.41 -9.57 -18.25
CA ASP A 141 -43.17 -8.26 -18.88
C ASP A 141 -42.65 -7.20 -17.89
N ASP A 142 -42.80 -7.42 -16.60
CA ASP A 142 -42.42 -6.49 -15.53
C ASP A 142 -41.24 -6.97 -14.68
N PHE A 143 -40.92 -8.26 -14.69
CA PHE A 143 -39.93 -8.82 -13.79
C PHE A 143 -38.89 -9.69 -14.49
N SER A 144 -37.64 -9.46 -14.13
CA SER A 144 -36.52 -10.26 -14.59
C SER A 144 -35.52 -10.59 -13.47
N ILE A 145 -34.77 -11.66 -13.69
CA ILE A 145 -33.69 -12.12 -12.83
C ILE A 145 -32.40 -12.24 -13.63
N TYR A 146 -31.28 -12.12 -12.96
CA TYR A 146 -29.95 -12.29 -13.54
C TYR A 146 -29.07 -13.20 -12.69
N GLY A 147 -28.30 -14.06 -13.35
CA GLY A 147 -27.23 -14.85 -12.77
C GLY A 147 -25.98 -14.79 -13.63
N GLY A 148 -24.83 -14.62 -12.99
CA GLY A 148 -23.56 -14.55 -13.69
C GLY A 148 -22.37 -14.78 -12.79
N LEU A 149 -21.19 -14.79 -13.40
CA LEU A 149 -19.89 -14.92 -12.72
C LEU A 149 -18.98 -13.77 -13.16
N ARG A 150 -18.24 -13.22 -12.20
CA ARG A 150 -17.16 -12.28 -12.47
C ARG A 150 -15.82 -12.91 -12.15
N LEU A 151 -14.93 -12.92 -13.13
CA LEU A 151 -13.51 -13.18 -12.97
C LEU A 151 -12.83 -11.84 -12.71
N LEU A 152 -11.97 -11.78 -11.68
CA LEU A 152 -11.26 -10.58 -11.29
C LEU A 152 -9.76 -10.88 -11.28
N TYR A 153 -9.01 -10.20 -12.15
CA TYR A 153 -7.56 -10.25 -12.18
C TYR A 153 -6.99 -9.01 -11.50
N GLY A 154 -6.21 -9.22 -10.45
CA GLY A 154 -5.47 -8.17 -9.74
C GLY A 154 -4.04 -8.07 -10.24
N ASP A 155 -3.59 -6.85 -10.55
CA ASP A 155 -2.22 -6.50 -10.92
C ASP A 155 -1.79 -5.27 -10.11
N ALA A 156 -0.71 -5.41 -9.35
CA ALA A 156 -0.16 -4.31 -8.57
C ALA A 156 1.37 -4.28 -8.67
N THR A 157 1.93 -3.08 -8.58
CA THR A 157 3.38 -2.86 -8.50
C THR A 157 3.64 -1.82 -7.43
N TYR A 158 4.57 -2.12 -6.52
CA TYR A 158 5.04 -1.21 -5.49
C TYR A 158 6.53 -0.99 -5.62
N LYS A 159 6.94 0.28 -5.57
CA LYS A 159 8.33 0.70 -5.53
C LYS A 159 8.52 1.62 -4.34
N ALA A 160 9.54 1.34 -3.54
CA ALA A 160 9.94 2.21 -2.45
C ALA A 160 11.45 2.32 -2.42
N LYS A 161 11.95 3.55 -2.28
CA LYS A 161 13.37 3.81 -2.18
C LYS A 161 13.63 4.82 -1.06
N ILE A 162 14.59 4.50 -0.22
CA ILE A 162 15.24 5.41 0.71
C ILE A 162 16.74 5.27 0.43
N SER A 163 17.39 6.36 0.05
CA SER A 163 18.81 6.34 -0.34
C SER A 163 19.50 7.64 0.05
N ASN A 164 20.82 7.68 -0.16
CA ASN A 164 21.65 8.87 0.13
C ASN A 164 21.47 9.33 1.58
N ILE A 165 21.38 8.39 2.52
CA ILE A 165 21.21 8.69 3.94
C ILE A 165 22.50 9.30 4.47
N GLN A 166 22.41 10.54 4.93
CA GLN A 166 23.51 11.29 5.51
C GLN A 166 23.11 11.78 6.90
N VAL A 167 24.07 11.84 7.81
CA VAL A 167 23.95 12.48 9.11
C VAL A 167 24.86 13.70 9.16
N LYS A 168 24.34 14.81 9.71
CA LYS A 168 25.10 16.01 9.96
C LYS A 168 25.79 15.87 11.31
N MET A 169 27.11 15.85 11.31
CA MET A 169 27.91 15.77 12.54
C MET A 169 28.46 17.13 12.92
N ALA A 170 28.46 17.44 14.21
CA ALA A 170 29.07 18.65 14.74
C ALA A 170 30.53 18.78 14.26
N GLY A 171 30.85 19.88 13.58
CA GLY A 171 32.18 20.16 13.07
C GLY A 171 32.56 19.48 11.73
N ASN A 172 31.85 18.47 11.28
CA ASN A 172 32.21 17.67 10.08
C ASN A 172 31.23 17.80 8.90
N GLY A 173 30.09 18.49 9.09
CA GLY A 173 29.05 18.59 8.06
C GLY A 173 28.26 17.30 7.85
N TYR A 174 27.74 17.10 6.61
CA TYR A 174 26.98 15.91 6.25
C TYR A 174 27.92 14.79 5.81
N VAL A 175 27.83 13.65 6.48
CA VAL A 175 28.61 12.43 6.21
C VAL A 175 27.69 11.29 5.87
N ASP A 176 28.13 10.39 4.98
CA ASP A 176 27.39 9.17 4.66
C ASP A 176 27.16 8.34 5.93
N PHE A 177 25.92 7.88 6.13
CA PHE A 177 25.52 7.19 7.35
C PHE A 177 26.24 5.86 7.56
N GLY A 178 26.45 5.09 6.49
CA GLY A 178 27.19 3.83 6.55
C GLY A 178 28.66 4.06 6.91
N SER A 179 29.29 5.06 6.32
CA SER A 179 30.68 5.46 6.62
C SER A 179 30.83 5.96 8.07
N PHE A 180 29.85 6.73 8.54
CA PHE A 180 29.81 7.16 9.94
C PHE A 180 29.76 5.96 10.91
N LEU A 181 28.83 5.02 10.67
CA LEU A 181 28.69 3.83 11.53
C LEU A 181 29.95 2.97 11.51
N SER A 182 30.57 2.76 10.34
CA SER A 182 31.81 1.99 10.22
C SER A 182 32.95 2.61 11.03
N THR A 183 33.11 3.93 10.95
CA THR A 183 34.13 4.66 11.69
C THR A 183 33.87 4.62 13.21
N ALA A 184 32.62 4.84 13.61
CA ALA A 184 32.22 4.81 15.01
C ALA A 184 32.40 3.41 15.62
N THR A 185 32.04 2.36 14.87
CA THR A 185 32.23 0.96 15.25
C THR A 185 33.72 0.65 15.47
N ALA A 186 34.59 1.03 14.52
CA ALA A 186 36.03 0.81 14.65
C ALA A 186 36.60 1.52 15.88
N THR A 187 36.11 2.71 16.19
CA THR A 187 36.54 3.46 17.40
C THR A 187 36.10 2.74 18.68
N VAL A 188 34.88 2.22 18.76
CA VAL A 188 34.39 1.45 19.90
C VAL A 188 35.16 0.14 20.05
N ASP A 189 35.42 -0.58 18.96
CA ASP A 189 36.18 -1.83 18.99
C ASP A 189 37.64 -1.62 19.47
N ALA A 190 38.27 -0.52 19.04
CA ALA A 190 39.60 -0.14 19.57
C ALA A 190 39.54 0.19 21.06
N GLY A 191 38.51 0.88 21.53
CA GLY A 191 38.26 1.15 22.93
C GLY A 191 38.05 -0.12 23.76
N LEU A 192 37.26 -1.06 23.24
CA LEU A 192 37.04 -2.38 23.87
C LEU A 192 38.34 -3.17 23.96
N THR A 193 39.20 -3.14 22.96
CA THR A 193 40.52 -3.79 22.96
C THR A 193 41.39 -3.25 24.11
N GLN A 194 41.46 -1.92 24.24
CA GLN A 194 42.23 -1.27 25.31
C GLN A 194 41.68 -1.58 26.68
N VAL A 195 40.37 -1.51 26.90
CA VAL A 195 39.71 -1.80 28.15
C VAL A 195 39.91 -3.27 28.57
N ASN A 196 39.75 -4.21 27.63
CA ASN A 196 39.98 -5.63 27.90
C ASN A 196 41.44 -5.93 28.27
N ALA A 197 42.41 -5.30 27.59
CA ALA A 197 43.82 -5.41 27.97
C ALA A 197 44.09 -4.88 29.40
N GLY A 198 43.49 -3.75 29.76
CA GLY A 198 43.59 -3.22 31.14
C GLY A 198 42.96 -4.11 32.20
N ILE A 199 41.81 -4.70 31.92
CA ILE A 199 41.14 -5.68 32.77
C ILE A 199 42.04 -6.91 32.97
N GLN A 200 42.57 -7.49 31.89
CA GLN A 200 43.46 -8.64 31.94
C GLN A 200 44.72 -8.37 32.76
N GLN A 201 45.36 -7.21 32.62
CA GLN A 201 46.53 -6.83 33.39
C GLN A 201 46.24 -6.77 34.92
N LEU A 202 45.08 -6.25 35.30
CA LEU A 202 44.67 -6.22 36.71
C LEU A 202 44.33 -7.61 37.27
N GLU A 203 43.76 -8.48 36.46
CA GLU A 203 43.47 -9.87 36.82
C GLU A 203 44.78 -10.68 37.02
N GLU A 204 45.71 -10.56 36.10
CA GLU A 204 47.03 -11.21 36.16
C GLU A 204 47.85 -10.73 37.40
N ALA A 205 47.68 -9.45 37.77
CA ALA A 205 48.31 -8.87 38.95
C ALA A 205 47.58 -9.19 40.27
N GLY A 206 46.42 -9.91 40.23
CA GLY A 206 45.60 -10.18 41.41
C GLY A 206 44.93 -8.93 41.98
N ALA A 207 44.79 -7.86 41.20
CA ALA A 207 44.36 -6.53 41.63
C ALA A 207 42.85 -6.27 41.38
N THR A 208 42.03 -7.30 41.35
CA THR A 208 40.58 -7.21 41.08
C THR A 208 39.76 -6.49 42.14
N ALA A 209 40.33 -6.31 43.36
CA ALA A 209 39.71 -5.53 44.41
C ALA A 209 39.89 -4.01 44.29
N LEU A 210 40.70 -3.55 43.34
CA LEU A 210 40.94 -2.13 43.14
C LEU A 210 39.71 -1.44 42.48
N PRO A 211 39.40 -0.17 42.88
CA PRO A 211 38.32 0.60 42.24
C PRO A 211 38.47 0.71 40.73
N GLN A 212 39.71 0.82 40.24
CA GLN A 212 40.04 0.89 38.82
C GLN A 212 39.54 -0.32 38.03
N TYR A 213 39.53 -1.51 38.62
CA TYR A 213 38.98 -2.70 37.98
C TYR A 213 37.47 -2.55 37.72
N GLN A 214 36.72 -2.03 38.72
CA GLN A 214 35.29 -1.77 38.57
C GLN A 214 34.98 -0.67 37.53
N GLU A 215 35.82 0.36 37.48
CA GLU A 215 35.70 1.41 36.45
C GLU A 215 35.90 0.85 35.03
N LEU A 216 36.89 -0.03 34.83
CA LEU A 216 37.12 -0.67 33.53
C LEU A 216 35.95 -1.61 33.14
N LEU A 217 35.38 -2.37 34.11
CA LEU A 217 34.20 -3.20 33.83
C LEU A 217 32.98 -2.34 33.43
N ALA A 218 32.76 -1.23 34.14
CA ALA A 218 31.68 -0.29 33.77
C ALA A 218 31.89 0.31 32.39
N LYS A 219 33.13 0.70 32.06
CA LYS A 219 33.48 1.23 30.71
C LYS A 219 33.32 0.19 29.62
N LYS A 220 33.71 -1.08 29.91
CA LYS A 220 33.47 -2.21 29.02
C LYS A 220 31.97 -2.36 28.69
N ALA A 221 31.13 -2.44 29.71
CA ALA A 221 29.69 -2.58 29.55
C ALA A 221 29.08 -1.42 28.75
N GLN A 222 29.55 -0.18 28.97
CA GLN A 222 29.13 1.00 28.16
C GLN A 222 29.52 0.87 26.69
N LEU A 223 30.77 0.47 26.41
CA LEU A 223 31.24 0.28 25.03
C LEU A 223 30.52 -0.87 24.32
N GLU A 224 30.29 -2.00 25.01
CA GLU A 224 29.50 -3.12 24.46
C GLU A 224 28.06 -2.70 24.14
N GLY A 225 27.42 -1.90 24.99
CA GLY A 225 26.11 -1.32 24.74
C GLY A 225 26.12 -0.39 23.52
N SER A 226 27.13 0.44 23.38
CA SER A 226 27.31 1.31 22.18
C SER A 226 27.52 0.48 20.92
N ARG A 227 28.34 -0.58 20.98
CA ARG A 227 28.59 -1.49 19.86
C ARG A 227 27.30 -2.17 19.37
N ALA A 228 26.52 -2.70 20.32
CA ALA A 228 25.23 -3.33 20.03
C ALA A 228 24.25 -2.33 19.38
N SER A 229 24.24 -1.08 19.83
CA SER A 229 23.40 -0.02 19.24
C SER A 229 23.82 0.29 17.81
N MET A 230 25.12 0.36 17.52
CA MET A 230 25.64 0.59 16.16
C MET A 230 25.31 -0.58 15.23
N ASP A 231 25.42 -1.83 15.70
CA ASP A 231 25.03 -3.01 14.94
C ASP A 231 23.53 -3.01 14.60
N ALA A 232 22.70 -2.61 15.55
CA ALA A 232 21.26 -2.46 15.31
C ALA A 232 20.93 -1.39 14.27
N LEU A 233 21.74 -0.33 14.16
CA LEU A 233 21.58 0.73 13.18
C LEU A 233 22.16 0.39 11.81
N GLN A 234 23.12 -0.55 11.73
CA GLN A 234 23.81 -0.90 10.48
C GLN A 234 22.83 -1.35 9.37
N LYS A 235 21.76 -2.05 9.75
CA LYS A 235 20.73 -2.48 8.80
C LYS A 235 20.00 -1.34 8.09
N TYR A 236 19.95 -0.16 8.71
CA TYR A 236 19.32 1.02 8.10
C TYR A 236 20.26 1.83 7.20
N SER A 237 21.58 1.56 7.27
CA SER A 237 22.60 2.35 6.54
C SER A 237 22.48 2.19 5.02
N GLN A 238 22.01 1.04 4.57
CA GLN A 238 21.83 0.76 3.14
C GLN A 238 20.50 1.30 2.57
N GLY A 239 19.67 1.89 3.43
CA GLY A 239 18.35 2.36 3.04
C GLY A 239 17.41 1.24 2.60
N VAL A 240 16.47 1.58 1.73
CA VAL A 240 15.48 0.65 1.17
C VAL A 240 15.51 0.76 -0.35
N ASN A 241 15.47 -0.37 -1.04
CA ASN A 241 15.23 -0.44 -2.47
C ASN A 241 14.31 -1.62 -2.75
N LEU A 242 13.00 -1.34 -2.78
CA LEU A 242 11.93 -2.32 -2.99
C LEU A 242 11.35 -2.19 -4.39
N LEU A 243 11.27 -3.30 -5.10
CA LEU A 243 10.38 -3.50 -6.23
C LEU A 243 9.57 -4.76 -5.98
N CYS A 244 8.24 -4.64 -5.89
CA CYS A 244 7.32 -5.77 -5.71
C CYS A 244 6.23 -5.72 -6.78
N ASN A 245 6.11 -6.78 -7.55
CA ASN A 245 4.97 -7.04 -8.41
C ASN A 245 4.04 -8.04 -7.71
N GLN A 246 2.75 -7.82 -7.85
CA GLN A 246 1.75 -8.69 -7.25
C GLN A 246 0.68 -9.01 -8.27
N THR A 247 0.31 -10.28 -8.36
CA THR A 247 -0.79 -10.74 -9.23
C THR A 247 -1.72 -11.66 -8.45
N SER A 248 -2.99 -11.67 -8.84
CA SER A 248 -3.99 -12.58 -8.29
C SER A 248 -5.15 -12.78 -9.25
N LEU A 249 -5.84 -13.90 -9.09
CA LEU A 249 -7.08 -14.20 -9.81
C LEU A 249 -8.14 -14.65 -8.82
N GLY A 250 -9.31 -14.03 -8.89
CA GLY A 250 -10.47 -14.37 -8.08
C GLY A 250 -11.74 -14.50 -8.90
N ILE A 251 -12.75 -15.13 -8.34
CA ILE A 251 -14.05 -15.31 -8.96
C ILE A 251 -15.16 -15.01 -7.96
N ALA A 252 -16.23 -14.35 -8.41
CA ALA A 252 -17.41 -14.09 -7.60
C ALA A 252 -18.69 -14.30 -8.42
N PRO A 253 -19.72 -14.92 -7.84
CA PRO A 253 -21.06 -14.90 -8.39
C PRO A 253 -21.64 -13.48 -8.37
N VAL A 254 -22.52 -13.19 -9.33
CA VAL A 254 -23.29 -11.95 -9.41
C VAL A 254 -24.75 -12.34 -9.67
N VAL A 255 -25.65 -11.84 -8.84
CA VAL A 255 -27.09 -12.04 -9.01
C VAL A 255 -27.80 -10.69 -9.07
N GLY A 256 -28.90 -10.62 -9.76
CA GLY A 256 -29.68 -9.38 -9.89
C GLY A 256 -31.14 -9.61 -10.17
N VAL A 257 -31.93 -8.60 -9.85
CA VAL A 257 -33.36 -8.55 -10.15
C VAL A 257 -33.71 -7.16 -10.68
N ASP A 258 -34.71 -7.10 -11.54
CA ASP A 258 -35.28 -5.85 -12.04
C ASP A 258 -36.79 -5.98 -12.07
N TYR A 259 -37.48 -4.97 -11.57
CA TYR A 259 -38.92 -4.92 -11.52
C TYR A 259 -39.45 -3.58 -12.01
N ARG A 260 -40.33 -3.62 -12.99
CA ARG A 260 -40.99 -2.47 -13.59
C ARG A 260 -42.41 -2.35 -13.08
N PHE A 261 -42.75 -1.18 -12.61
CA PHE A 261 -44.10 -0.86 -12.13
C PHE A 261 -44.57 0.45 -12.76
N GLY A 262 -45.28 0.37 -13.87
CA GLY A 262 -45.73 1.54 -14.60
C GLY A 262 -44.56 2.46 -15.01
N ARG A 263 -44.46 3.63 -14.34
CA ARG A 263 -43.41 4.62 -14.56
C ARG A 263 -42.22 4.49 -13.61
N LEU A 264 -42.20 3.48 -12.75
CA LEU A 264 -41.14 3.18 -11.80
C LEU A 264 -40.42 1.90 -12.22
N ASN A 265 -39.08 1.93 -12.22
CA ASN A 265 -38.24 0.74 -12.35
C ASN A 265 -37.39 0.59 -11.10
N LEU A 266 -37.38 -0.57 -10.48
CA LEU A 266 -36.57 -0.92 -9.31
C LEU A 266 -35.61 -2.05 -9.68
N ALA A 267 -34.34 -1.89 -9.31
CA ALA A 267 -33.32 -2.88 -9.57
C ALA A 267 -32.48 -3.15 -8.31
N ALA A 268 -32.07 -4.39 -8.15
CA ALA A 268 -31.08 -4.77 -7.15
C ALA A 268 -30.06 -5.74 -7.76
N LYS A 269 -28.80 -5.54 -7.41
CA LYS A 269 -27.67 -6.42 -7.77
C LYS A 269 -26.88 -6.76 -6.51
N TYR A 270 -26.59 -8.02 -6.33
CA TYR A 270 -25.66 -8.48 -5.31
C TYR A 270 -24.48 -9.16 -5.98
N GLU A 271 -23.30 -8.69 -5.64
CA GLU A 271 -22.02 -9.24 -6.03
C GLU A 271 -21.36 -9.86 -4.81
N PHE A 272 -21.04 -11.13 -4.89
CA PHE A 272 -20.40 -11.83 -3.78
C PHE A 272 -18.94 -11.37 -3.62
N LYS A 273 -18.41 -11.60 -2.41
CA LYS A 273 -17.01 -11.31 -2.12
C LYS A 273 -16.08 -12.06 -3.07
N THR A 274 -15.14 -11.33 -3.67
CA THR A 274 -14.04 -11.93 -4.42
C THR A 274 -12.83 -12.07 -3.51
N GLN A 275 -12.38 -13.31 -3.29
CA GLN A 275 -11.12 -13.57 -2.60
C GLN A 275 -9.97 -13.34 -3.55
N LEU A 276 -9.04 -12.47 -3.17
CA LEU A 276 -7.80 -12.19 -3.89
C LEU A 276 -6.62 -12.42 -2.97
N ARG A 277 -5.76 -13.36 -3.36
CA ARG A 277 -4.47 -13.60 -2.73
C ARG A 277 -3.40 -13.11 -3.68
N MET A 278 -2.91 -11.89 -3.41
CA MET A 278 -1.88 -11.27 -4.21
C MET A 278 -0.54 -11.92 -3.89
N LYS A 279 0.02 -12.62 -4.86
CA LYS A 279 1.34 -13.26 -4.71
C LYS A 279 2.44 -12.25 -5.03
N ASN A 280 3.40 -12.13 -4.11
CA ASN A 280 4.55 -11.26 -4.26
C ASN A 280 5.63 -11.87 -5.16
N GLU A 281 6.09 -11.08 -6.12
CA GLU A 281 7.35 -11.26 -6.84
C GLU A 281 8.20 -10.03 -6.55
N SER A 282 9.13 -10.18 -5.59
CA SER A 282 9.79 -9.02 -4.98
C SER A 282 11.30 -9.10 -5.10
N THR A 283 11.89 -7.93 -5.34
CA THR A 283 13.30 -7.67 -5.12
C THR A 283 13.42 -6.61 -4.03
N VAL A 284 14.04 -6.98 -2.92
CA VAL A 284 14.33 -6.08 -1.78
C VAL A 284 15.80 -6.21 -1.47
N ASN A 285 16.50 -5.10 -1.19
CA ASN A 285 17.87 -5.20 -0.69
C ASN A 285 17.86 -5.91 0.67
N GLU A 286 18.68 -6.94 0.82
CA GLU A 286 18.71 -7.85 1.97
C GLU A 286 18.95 -7.16 3.31
N ALA A 287 19.59 -5.98 3.28
CA ALA A 287 19.88 -5.19 4.49
C ALA A 287 18.66 -4.48 5.08
N SER A 288 17.54 -4.38 4.36
CA SER A 288 16.35 -3.67 4.85
C SER A 288 15.41 -4.59 5.61
N GLU A 289 15.74 -4.96 6.84
CA GLU A 289 14.81 -5.61 7.77
C GLU A 289 13.80 -4.63 8.39
N ILE A 290 13.39 -3.62 7.63
CA ILE A 290 12.41 -2.64 8.11
C ILE A 290 11.03 -3.32 8.13
N PRO A 291 10.32 -3.35 9.29
CA PRO A 291 9.03 -4.04 9.39
C PRO A 291 8.01 -3.60 8.35
N ALA A 292 8.05 -2.35 7.90
CA ALA A 292 7.15 -1.80 6.88
C ALA A 292 7.23 -2.50 5.52
N VAL A 293 8.36 -3.13 5.18
CA VAL A 293 8.54 -3.87 3.92
C VAL A 293 8.30 -5.37 4.04
N ASN A 294 8.06 -5.89 5.25
CA ASN A 294 7.83 -7.32 5.48
C ASN A 294 6.65 -7.89 4.67
N LYS A 295 5.60 -7.10 4.48
CA LYS A 295 4.44 -7.49 3.66
C LYS A 295 4.76 -7.68 2.18
N PHE A 296 5.93 -7.25 1.73
CA PHE A 296 6.39 -7.35 0.35
C PHE A 296 7.48 -8.41 0.16
N ARG A 297 7.65 -9.33 1.12
CA ARG A 297 8.63 -10.42 0.98
C ARG A 297 8.29 -11.29 -0.22
N ASP A 298 9.34 -11.70 -0.94
CA ASP A 298 9.20 -12.54 -2.11
C ASP A 298 8.53 -13.87 -1.80
N GLY A 299 7.61 -14.29 -2.66
CA GLY A 299 6.85 -15.54 -2.54
C GLY A 299 5.73 -15.52 -1.51
N GLU A 300 5.58 -14.47 -0.68
CA GLU A 300 4.46 -14.36 0.26
C GLU A 300 3.15 -13.96 -0.45
N GLU A 301 2.03 -14.37 0.12
CA GLU A 301 0.70 -14.00 -0.34
C GLU A 301 0.08 -12.97 0.62
N VAL A 302 -0.47 -11.90 0.04
CA VAL A 302 -1.18 -10.84 0.76
C VAL A 302 -2.65 -10.86 0.38
N ASN A 303 -3.54 -10.87 1.37
CA ASN A 303 -4.97 -10.81 1.11
C ASN A 303 -5.38 -9.39 0.69
N GLU A 304 -6.07 -9.27 -0.44
CA GLU A 304 -6.64 -8.04 -0.98
C GLU A 304 -8.06 -8.32 -1.50
N ASP A 305 -8.88 -8.92 -0.65
CA ASP A 305 -10.26 -9.29 -0.97
C ASP A 305 -11.07 -8.08 -1.43
N GLN A 306 -11.86 -8.26 -2.49
CA GLN A 306 -12.89 -7.29 -2.83
C GLN A 306 -14.16 -7.61 -2.05
N PRO A 307 -14.73 -6.65 -1.30
CA PRO A 307 -15.92 -6.89 -0.49
C PRO A 307 -17.12 -7.27 -1.35
N ALA A 308 -18.04 -8.02 -0.77
CA ALA A 308 -19.35 -8.17 -1.37
C ALA A 308 -20.06 -6.82 -1.45
N GLN A 309 -20.87 -6.62 -2.48
CA GLN A 309 -21.58 -5.37 -2.75
C GLN A 309 -23.05 -5.62 -3.01
N LEU A 310 -23.92 -4.86 -2.34
CA LEU A 310 -25.32 -4.70 -2.70
C LEU A 310 -25.51 -3.34 -3.37
N ALA A 311 -26.02 -3.34 -4.58
CA ALA A 311 -26.44 -2.14 -5.30
C ALA A 311 -27.94 -2.16 -5.50
N VAL A 312 -28.63 -1.08 -5.12
CA VAL A 312 -30.06 -0.89 -5.32
C VAL A 312 -30.27 0.39 -6.11
N GLY A 313 -31.15 0.33 -7.09
CA GLY A 313 -31.49 1.47 -7.95
C GLY A 313 -32.98 1.62 -8.15
N ALA A 314 -33.40 2.87 -8.32
CA ALA A 314 -34.74 3.25 -8.72
C ALA A 314 -34.69 4.27 -9.85
N GLU A 315 -35.45 4.06 -10.91
CA GLU A 315 -35.71 5.05 -11.95
C GLU A 315 -37.20 5.37 -11.95
N TRP A 316 -37.53 6.65 -11.88
CA TRP A 316 -38.90 7.14 -11.94
C TRP A 316 -39.07 8.16 -13.06
N ASN A 317 -40.06 7.93 -13.92
CA ASN A 317 -40.40 8.77 -15.06
C ASN A 317 -41.74 9.49 -14.78
N PRO A 318 -41.77 10.56 -13.95
CA PRO A 318 -43.04 11.23 -13.58
C PRO A 318 -43.80 11.80 -14.77
N VAL A 319 -43.07 12.33 -15.75
CA VAL A 319 -43.55 12.81 -17.05
C VAL A 319 -42.57 12.41 -18.13
N ASP A 320 -43.02 12.31 -19.39
CA ASP A 320 -42.22 11.74 -20.46
C ASP A 320 -40.80 12.37 -20.65
N PRO A 321 -40.58 13.69 -20.55
CA PRO A 321 -39.26 14.27 -20.71
C PRO A 321 -38.36 14.16 -19.44
N LEU A 322 -38.90 13.70 -18.30
CA LEU A 322 -38.16 13.70 -17.02
C LEU A 322 -37.88 12.29 -16.51
N ARG A 323 -36.60 11.99 -16.29
CA ARG A 323 -36.14 10.79 -15.58
C ARG A 323 -35.42 11.16 -14.30
N VAL A 324 -35.84 10.57 -13.19
CA VAL A 324 -35.18 10.69 -11.90
C VAL A 324 -34.59 9.35 -11.54
N ASN A 325 -33.28 9.33 -11.33
CA ASN A 325 -32.55 8.11 -10.96
C ASN A 325 -32.00 8.26 -9.54
N LEU A 326 -32.20 7.22 -8.72
CA LEU A 326 -31.58 7.10 -7.40
C LEU A 326 -30.82 5.78 -7.34
N GLY A 327 -29.59 5.82 -6.88
CA GLY A 327 -28.75 4.65 -6.69
C GLY A 327 -28.14 4.64 -5.29
N TRP A 328 -28.09 3.47 -4.69
CA TRP A 328 -27.45 3.24 -3.41
C TRP A 328 -26.57 1.99 -3.47
N HIS A 329 -25.35 2.09 -2.88
CA HIS A 329 -24.40 0.99 -2.82
C HIS A 329 -24.00 0.74 -1.37
N TYR A 330 -23.97 -0.52 -0.98
CA TYR A 330 -23.47 -0.95 0.31
C TYR A 330 -22.36 -1.99 0.12
N TYR A 331 -21.21 -1.71 0.74
CA TYR A 331 -20.04 -2.59 0.72
C TYR A 331 -19.93 -3.32 2.06
N PHE A 332 -19.81 -4.64 2.01
CA PHE A 332 -19.61 -5.50 3.19
C PHE A 332 -18.11 -5.60 3.51
N ASP A 333 -17.47 -4.47 3.72
CA ASP A 333 -16.03 -4.31 3.89
C ASP A 333 -15.47 -5.05 5.11
N LYS A 334 -16.24 -5.16 6.21
CA LYS A 334 -15.85 -5.91 7.42
C LYS A 334 -15.59 -7.40 7.17
N ALA A 335 -16.15 -7.96 6.10
CA ALA A 335 -15.98 -9.37 5.71
C ALA A 335 -14.81 -9.56 4.73
N ALA A 336 -14.26 -8.50 4.18
CA ALA A 336 -13.10 -8.54 3.28
C ALA A 336 -11.81 -8.57 4.09
N LYS A 337 -10.91 -9.48 3.74
CA LYS A 337 -9.58 -9.54 4.34
C LYS A 337 -8.64 -8.67 3.53
N GLN A 338 -7.98 -7.76 4.21
CA GLN A 338 -6.89 -6.95 3.67
C GLN A 338 -5.66 -7.17 4.55
N TYR A 339 -4.51 -7.35 3.94
CA TYR A 339 -3.24 -7.67 4.58
C TYR A 339 -3.24 -9.05 5.30
N ASN A 340 -2.10 -9.45 5.83
CA ASN A 340 -2.01 -10.64 6.66
C ASN A 340 -2.67 -10.40 8.02
N ASP A 341 -3.66 -11.24 8.39
CA ASP A 341 -4.37 -11.18 9.68
C ASP A 341 -3.45 -11.27 10.92
N LYS A 342 -2.18 -11.61 10.74
CA LYS A 342 -1.16 -11.69 11.80
C LYS A 342 -0.62 -10.34 12.27
N GLN A 343 -1.04 -9.23 11.65
CA GLN A 343 -0.61 -7.87 11.99
C GLN A 343 -1.72 -7.02 12.64
N LYS A 344 -2.75 -7.66 13.17
CA LYS A 344 -3.75 -7.00 14.01
C LYS A 344 -3.34 -7.04 15.47
#